data_862836b2e0f2a1dca892332a2b0ed4de
#
_entry.id   862836b2e0f2a1dca892332a2b0ed4de
#
_cell.length_a   1.000
_cell.length_b   1.000
_cell.length_c   1.000
_cell.angle_alpha   90.00
_cell.angle_beta   90.00
_cell.angle_gamma   90.00
#
_symmetry.space_group_name_H-M   'P 1'
#
loop_
_entity.id
_entity.type
_entity.pdbx_description
1 polymer ?
#
loop_
_entity_poly.entity_id
_entity_poly.type
_entity_poly.pdbx_seq_one_letter_code
_entity_poly.pdbx_strand_id
1 'polypeptide(L)'
;MKLMKMPKIEKRFEFKNSVEGEDTAELYLYGSIGTGWFDEIDSNGVRQAINESNANEIHVHINSGGGDVFESIAIHNLLKAHSAKITVHVDALAGSGASVIAMAADEIIMPRNAMMMIHKAWTVVAGNADELRKVANDMDNIDHAVTESYTGRFKGEREELVNLLAKEDWITAEDCVTHGFCDKIADAVAPEPVDDNVTVASLREKYNFDTTEVAASQKNIFMNIANIKR
;
A
#
# COMPACT_ATOMS: atom_id res chain seq x y z
N MET A 1 -1.62 -22.93 -11.05
CA MET A 1 -1.06 -21.70 -10.44
C MET A 1 -1.99 -21.31 -9.29
N LYS A 2 -1.49 -21.27 -8.06
CA LYS A 2 -2.31 -20.87 -6.89
C LYS A 2 -2.15 -19.36 -6.78
N LEU A 3 -3.14 -18.60 -7.25
CA LEU A 3 -3.16 -17.15 -7.06
C LEU A 3 -3.00 -16.85 -5.56
N MET A 4 -1.92 -16.18 -5.21
CA MET A 4 -1.75 -15.71 -3.84
C MET A 4 -2.79 -14.62 -3.60
N LYS A 5 -3.70 -14.87 -2.67
CA LYS A 5 -4.77 -13.94 -2.37
C LYS A 5 -4.16 -12.78 -1.58
N MET A 6 -4.14 -11.59 -2.18
CA MET A 6 -3.67 -10.39 -1.48
C MET A 6 -4.47 -10.17 -0.20
N PRO A 7 -3.83 -9.72 0.88
CA PRO A 7 -4.53 -9.43 2.12
C PRO A 7 -5.60 -8.36 1.89
N LYS A 8 -6.77 -8.54 2.54
CA LYS A 8 -7.80 -7.52 2.53
C LYS A 8 -7.39 -6.41 3.49
N ILE A 9 -7.01 -5.27 2.95
CA ILE A 9 -6.67 -4.06 3.71
C ILE A 9 -7.91 -3.19 3.74
N GLU A 10 -8.29 -2.71 4.93
CA GLU A 10 -9.42 -1.78 5.06
C GLU A 10 -9.10 -0.44 4.41
N LYS A 11 -10.09 0.13 3.70
CA LYS A 11 -9.93 1.40 3.04
C LYS A 11 -9.75 2.52 4.06
N ARG A 12 -8.72 3.31 3.83
CA ARG A 12 -8.55 4.65 4.37
C ARG A 12 -8.04 5.55 3.25
N PHE A 13 -8.95 6.33 2.68
CA PHE A 13 -8.61 7.44 1.81
C PHE A 13 -8.90 8.72 2.59
N GLU A 14 -7.86 9.42 2.99
CA GLU A 14 -7.95 10.59 3.84
C GLU A 14 -6.87 11.58 3.43
N PHE A 15 -7.24 12.85 3.33
CA PHE A 15 -6.32 13.95 3.13
C PHE A 15 -6.40 14.89 4.33
N LYS A 16 -5.27 15.22 4.91
CA LYS A 16 -5.16 16.15 6.03
C LYS A 16 -4.20 17.26 5.67
N ASN A 17 -4.69 18.48 5.65
CA ASN A 17 -3.81 19.64 5.72
C ASN A 17 -3.20 19.71 7.11
N SER A 18 -1.95 20.13 7.20
CA SER A 18 -1.27 20.35 8.47
C SER A 18 -2.00 21.35 9.39
N VAL A 19 -1.66 21.25 10.67
CA VAL A 19 -2.05 22.23 11.67
C VAL A 19 -1.41 23.58 11.34
N GLU A 20 -2.09 24.66 11.70
CA GLU A 20 -1.65 26.04 11.44
C GLU A 20 -0.19 26.27 11.82
N GLY A 21 0.66 26.47 10.81
CA GLY A 21 2.10 26.73 10.96
C GLY A 21 3.05 25.67 10.41
N GLU A 22 2.55 24.50 9.98
CA GLU A 22 3.34 23.48 9.28
C GLU A 22 2.98 23.49 7.79
N ASP A 23 3.99 23.44 6.93
CA ASP A 23 3.84 23.53 5.47
C ASP A 23 3.77 22.15 4.82
N THR A 24 3.15 21.20 5.52
CA THR A 24 3.04 19.80 5.14
C THR A 24 1.58 19.36 5.04
N ALA A 25 1.29 18.33 4.26
CA ALA A 25 0.01 17.66 4.21
C ALA A 25 0.20 16.14 4.21
N GLU A 26 -0.81 15.38 4.64
CA GLU A 26 -0.78 13.93 4.65
C GLU A 26 -1.90 13.36 3.79
N LEU A 27 -1.56 12.39 2.93
CA LEU A 27 -2.47 11.63 2.10
C LEU A 27 -2.37 10.14 2.43
N TYR A 28 -3.48 9.52 2.84
CA TYR A 28 -3.52 8.10 3.16
C TYR A 28 -4.16 7.31 2.02
N LEU A 29 -3.41 6.36 1.45
CA LEU A 29 -3.82 5.45 0.39
C LEU A 29 -3.80 4.00 0.89
N TYR A 30 -4.78 3.62 1.73
CA TYR A 30 -4.93 2.27 2.25
C TYR A 30 -6.09 1.56 1.57
N GLY A 31 -5.92 0.31 1.18
CA GLY A 31 -6.95 -0.50 0.54
C GLY A 31 -6.71 -0.73 -0.94
N SER A 32 -7.77 -0.98 -1.69
CA SER A 32 -7.71 -1.27 -3.13
C SER A 32 -7.71 0.00 -3.97
N ILE A 33 -7.02 -0.04 -5.11
CA ILE A 33 -6.95 1.03 -6.10
C ILE A 33 -7.85 0.66 -7.29
N GLY A 34 -8.71 1.59 -7.70
CA GLY A 34 -9.61 1.37 -8.82
C GLY A 34 -10.86 2.26 -8.81
N THR A 35 -11.75 2.01 -9.76
CA THR A 35 -13.05 2.71 -9.90
C THR A 35 -14.23 1.76 -9.77
N GLY A 36 -14.06 0.63 -9.10
CA GLY A 36 -15.04 -0.46 -9.03
C GLY A 36 -16.23 -0.18 -8.11
N TRP A 37 -17.03 -1.25 -7.89
CA TRP A 37 -18.28 -1.20 -7.10
C TRP A 37 -18.02 -1.17 -5.58
N PHE A 38 -16.78 -1.27 -5.16
CA PHE A 38 -16.36 -1.32 -3.77
C PHE A 38 -15.47 -0.12 -3.49
N ASP A 39 -16.01 0.95 -3.01
CA ASP A 39 -15.34 2.07 -2.35
C ASP A 39 -13.77 2.02 -2.46
N GLU A 40 -13.26 2.16 -3.70
CA GLU A 40 -11.85 2.05 -4.05
C GLU A 40 -11.20 3.44 -4.09
N ILE A 41 -9.88 3.50 -4.11
CA ILE A 41 -9.10 4.72 -4.24
C ILE A 41 -8.90 4.99 -5.73
N ASP A 42 -9.38 6.10 -6.23
CA ASP A 42 -9.26 6.48 -7.63
C ASP A 42 -8.42 7.77 -7.84
N SER A 43 -8.00 7.96 -9.09
CA SER A 43 -7.19 9.12 -9.49
C SER A 43 -7.92 10.46 -9.36
N ASN A 44 -9.25 10.48 -9.48
CA ASN A 44 -10.04 11.70 -9.31
C ASN A 44 -10.04 12.17 -7.86
N GLY A 45 -10.24 11.25 -6.91
CA GLY A 45 -10.18 11.54 -5.48
C GLY A 45 -8.80 12.07 -5.09
N VAL A 46 -7.73 11.40 -5.55
CA VAL A 46 -6.35 11.86 -5.30
C VAL A 46 -6.11 13.24 -5.89
N ARG A 47 -6.51 13.48 -7.14
CA ARG A 47 -6.37 14.78 -7.80
C ARG A 47 -7.09 15.90 -7.03
N GLN A 48 -8.31 15.63 -6.58
CA GLN A 48 -9.06 16.61 -5.78
C GLN A 48 -8.33 16.90 -4.47
N ALA A 49 -7.91 15.87 -3.76
CA ALA A 49 -7.22 16.00 -2.48
C ALA A 49 -5.94 16.84 -2.58
N ILE A 50 -5.04 16.52 -3.53
CA ILE A 50 -3.78 17.25 -3.66
C ILE A 50 -3.95 18.68 -4.19
N ASN A 51 -4.96 18.94 -5.06
CA ASN A 51 -5.24 20.27 -5.58
C ASN A 51 -5.84 21.22 -4.53
N GLU A 52 -6.44 20.71 -3.46
CA GLU A 52 -6.93 21.49 -2.33
C GLU A 52 -5.82 21.89 -1.35
N SER A 53 -4.61 21.35 -1.53
CA SER A 53 -3.45 21.62 -0.69
C SER A 53 -2.61 22.77 -1.23
N ASN A 54 -2.16 23.63 -0.30
CA ASN A 54 -1.12 24.62 -0.55
C ASN A 54 0.21 24.22 0.13
N ALA A 55 0.33 22.99 0.62
CA ALA A 55 1.53 22.49 1.29
C ALA A 55 2.72 22.40 0.33
N ASN A 56 3.90 22.70 0.80
CA ASN A 56 5.16 22.53 0.05
C ASN A 56 5.69 21.09 0.12
N GLU A 57 5.20 20.27 1.05
CA GLU A 57 5.51 18.85 1.15
C GLU A 57 4.23 18.03 1.43
N ILE A 58 4.06 16.91 0.71
CA ILE A 58 2.96 15.97 0.90
C ILE A 58 3.54 14.61 1.29
N HIS A 59 3.18 14.14 2.48
CA HIS A 59 3.48 12.80 2.95
C HIS A 59 2.38 11.85 2.49
N VAL A 60 2.72 10.89 1.65
CA VAL A 60 1.79 9.88 1.11
C VAL A 60 2.01 8.57 1.82
N HIS A 61 1.05 8.16 2.63
CA HIS A 61 1.06 6.91 3.37
C HIS A 61 0.43 5.79 2.55
N ILE A 62 1.16 4.73 2.30
CA ILE A 62 0.71 3.59 1.49
C ILE A 62 0.63 2.33 2.33
N ASN A 63 -0.56 1.70 2.33
CA ASN A 63 -0.78 0.34 2.75
C ASN A 63 -1.83 -0.29 1.84
N SER A 64 -1.38 -0.87 0.72
CA SER A 64 -2.25 -1.28 -0.37
C SER A 64 -1.67 -2.48 -1.12
N GLY A 65 -2.53 -3.42 -1.49
CA GLY A 65 -2.21 -4.51 -2.40
C GLY A 65 -2.24 -4.11 -3.88
N GLY A 66 -2.52 -2.83 -4.19
CA GLY A 66 -2.68 -2.35 -5.55
C GLY A 66 -4.11 -2.48 -6.07
N GLY A 67 -4.26 -2.65 -7.38
CA GLY A 67 -5.55 -2.74 -8.06
C GLY A 67 -5.43 -2.38 -9.53
N ASP A 68 -6.31 -1.51 -10.04
CA ASP A 68 -6.35 -1.13 -11.44
C ASP A 68 -5.04 -0.45 -11.89
N VAL A 69 -4.47 -0.96 -12.98
CA VAL A 69 -3.17 -0.51 -13.48
C VAL A 69 -3.21 0.93 -14.00
N PHE A 70 -4.30 1.32 -14.67
CA PHE A 70 -4.40 2.65 -15.26
C PHE A 70 -4.69 3.72 -14.20
N GLU A 71 -5.50 3.40 -13.19
CA GLU A 71 -5.68 4.26 -12.02
C GLU A 71 -4.36 4.44 -11.26
N SER A 72 -3.59 3.37 -11.09
CA SER A 72 -2.28 3.42 -10.45
C SER A 72 -1.28 4.31 -11.20
N ILE A 73 -1.21 4.19 -12.53
CA ILE A 73 -0.38 5.05 -13.39
C ILE A 73 -0.88 6.49 -13.36
N ALA A 74 -2.20 6.72 -13.36
CA ALA A 74 -2.78 8.05 -13.27
C ALA A 74 -2.42 8.74 -11.96
N ILE A 75 -2.54 8.04 -10.83
CA ILE A 75 -2.15 8.55 -9.50
C ILE A 75 -0.63 8.82 -9.47
N HIS A 76 0.19 7.90 -9.97
CA HIS A 76 1.63 8.12 -10.11
C HIS A 76 1.93 9.44 -10.83
N ASN A 77 1.33 9.64 -12.00
CA ASN A 77 1.58 10.82 -12.81
C ASN A 77 1.08 12.11 -12.13
N LEU A 78 -0.04 12.06 -11.42
CA LEU A 78 -0.55 13.21 -10.64
C LEU A 78 0.42 13.62 -9.55
N LEU A 79 0.92 12.67 -8.75
CA LEU A 79 1.90 12.93 -7.70
C LEU A 79 3.22 13.42 -8.28
N LYS A 80 3.71 12.78 -9.35
CA LYS A 80 4.97 13.14 -10.01
C LYS A 80 4.97 14.54 -10.62
N ALA A 81 3.80 15.00 -11.10
CA ALA A 81 3.64 16.35 -11.69
C ALA A 81 3.34 17.44 -10.65
N HIS A 82 3.09 17.07 -9.38
CA HIS A 82 2.76 18.04 -8.34
C HIS A 82 3.99 18.89 -7.98
N SER A 83 3.75 20.16 -7.60
CA SER A 83 4.84 21.11 -7.26
C SER A 83 5.40 20.91 -5.85
N ALA A 84 4.62 20.32 -4.94
CA ALA A 84 5.11 19.96 -3.62
C ALA A 84 6.11 18.81 -3.70
N LYS A 85 7.03 18.76 -2.75
CA LYS A 85 7.86 17.57 -2.53
C LYS A 85 6.98 16.40 -2.07
N ILE A 86 7.09 15.27 -2.73
CA ILE A 86 6.34 14.05 -2.40
C ILE A 86 7.22 13.08 -1.62
N THR A 87 6.86 12.85 -0.36
CA THR A 87 7.51 11.84 0.49
C THR A 87 6.56 10.68 0.70
N VAL A 88 6.89 9.49 0.19
CA VAL A 88 6.07 8.28 0.37
C VAL A 88 6.53 7.49 1.59
N HIS A 89 5.59 7.12 2.44
CA HIS A 89 5.76 6.18 3.55
C HIS A 89 5.06 4.87 3.21
N VAL A 90 5.80 3.78 3.08
CA VAL A 90 5.22 2.44 2.92
C VAL A 90 4.99 1.86 4.31
N ASP A 91 3.78 2.06 4.87
CA ASP A 91 3.52 1.73 6.27
C ASP A 91 3.52 0.23 6.58
N ALA A 92 3.10 -0.61 5.60
CA ALA A 92 3.20 -2.07 5.68
C ALA A 92 3.45 -2.71 4.32
N LEU A 93 2.62 -2.36 3.31
CA LEU A 93 2.68 -2.96 1.99
C LEU A 93 2.46 -1.92 0.89
N ALA A 94 3.36 -1.88 -0.09
CA ALA A 94 3.12 -1.29 -1.40
C ALA A 94 3.16 -2.40 -2.45
N GLY A 95 2.00 -3.01 -2.75
CA GLY A 95 1.89 -4.14 -3.68
C GLY A 95 1.37 -3.72 -5.05
N SER A 96 1.87 -4.34 -6.12
CA SER A 96 1.33 -4.18 -7.47
C SER A 96 1.19 -2.70 -7.87
N GLY A 97 0.01 -2.24 -8.26
CA GLY A 97 -0.26 -0.84 -8.61
C GLY A 97 0.13 0.16 -7.51
N ALA A 98 0.10 -0.21 -6.23
CA ALA A 98 0.53 0.67 -5.15
C ALA A 98 2.05 0.89 -5.15
N SER A 99 2.84 -0.09 -5.58
CA SER A 99 4.28 0.10 -5.78
C SER A 99 4.58 1.02 -6.96
N VAL A 100 3.76 0.98 -8.03
CA VAL A 100 3.82 1.95 -9.14
C VAL A 100 3.60 3.37 -8.62
N ILE A 101 2.58 3.58 -7.77
CA ILE A 101 2.30 4.88 -7.16
C ILE A 101 3.50 5.36 -6.32
N ALA A 102 4.10 4.49 -5.52
CA ALA A 102 5.25 4.83 -4.69
C ALA A 102 6.42 5.38 -5.50
N MET A 103 6.64 4.90 -6.73
CA MET A 103 7.74 5.37 -7.60
C MET A 103 7.62 6.84 -8.02
N ALA A 104 6.48 7.49 -7.82
CA ALA A 104 6.32 8.92 -8.10
C ALA A 104 7.08 9.83 -7.12
N ALA A 105 7.41 9.31 -5.94
CA ALA A 105 7.98 10.09 -4.83
C ALA A 105 9.36 10.68 -5.13
N ASP A 106 9.65 11.81 -4.47
CA ASP A 106 11.01 12.35 -4.34
C ASP A 106 11.80 11.56 -3.30
N GLU A 107 11.13 11.10 -2.24
CA GLU A 107 11.72 10.28 -1.19
C GLU A 107 10.76 9.15 -0.79
N ILE A 108 11.27 7.93 -0.63
CA ILE A 108 10.51 6.76 -0.17
C ILE A 108 11.12 6.23 1.12
N ILE A 109 10.29 6.10 2.14
CA ILE A 109 10.67 5.65 3.47
C ILE A 109 9.90 4.38 3.80
N MET A 110 10.58 3.34 4.27
CA MET A 110 9.98 2.06 4.65
C MET A 110 10.45 1.63 6.04
N PRO A 111 9.56 1.24 6.96
CA PRO A 111 9.99 0.49 8.14
C PRO A 111 10.57 -0.87 7.71
N ARG A 112 11.47 -1.41 8.53
CA ARG A 112 12.20 -2.66 8.23
C ARG A 112 11.28 -3.86 7.99
N ASN A 113 10.09 -3.88 8.56
CA ASN A 113 9.08 -4.93 8.43
C ASN A 113 8.03 -4.64 7.34
N ALA A 114 8.15 -3.53 6.59
CA ALA A 114 7.31 -3.27 5.42
C ALA A 114 7.89 -3.98 4.19
N MET A 115 7.04 -4.19 3.19
CA MET A 115 7.39 -4.87 1.95
C MET A 115 6.86 -4.13 0.72
N MET A 116 7.54 -4.30 -0.40
CA MET A 116 6.97 -4.06 -1.72
C MET A 116 6.70 -5.38 -2.44
N MET A 117 5.71 -5.41 -3.31
CA MET A 117 5.50 -6.50 -4.25
C MET A 117 5.32 -5.94 -5.65
N ILE A 118 6.16 -6.38 -6.56
CA ILE A 118 6.15 -5.94 -7.95
C ILE A 118 5.89 -7.12 -8.88
N HIS A 119 5.11 -6.91 -9.90
CA HIS A 119 4.82 -7.91 -10.91
C HIS A 119 4.33 -7.28 -12.21
N LYS A 120 4.32 -8.07 -13.28
CA LYS A 120 3.68 -7.71 -14.53
C LYS A 120 2.17 -7.57 -14.38
N ALA A 121 1.53 -6.78 -15.21
CA ALA A 121 0.07 -6.69 -15.25
C ALA A 121 -0.56 -8.06 -15.51
N TRP A 122 -1.72 -8.31 -14.91
CA TRP A 122 -2.46 -9.55 -15.15
C TRP A 122 -3.93 -9.28 -15.39
N THR A 123 -4.59 -10.16 -16.14
CA THR A 123 -6.03 -10.06 -16.40
C THR A 123 -6.66 -11.44 -16.49
N VAL A 124 -7.97 -11.48 -16.46
CA VAL A 124 -8.78 -12.67 -16.75
C VAL A 124 -9.58 -12.40 -18.01
N VAL A 125 -9.43 -13.23 -19.03
CA VAL A 125 -10.08 -13.08 -20.32
C VAL A 125 -10.52 -14.44 -20.86
N ALA A 126 -11.64 -14.45 -21.56
CA ALA A 126 -12.13 -15.61 -22.31
C ALA A 126 -12.43 -15.18 -23.74
N GLY A 127 -12.06 -16.01 -24.70
CA GLY A 127 -12.26 -15.72 -26.12
C GLY A 127 -11.69 -16.82 -27.02
N ASN A 128 -11.77 -16.63 -28.32
CA ASN A 128 -11.12 -17.50 -29.28
C ASN A 128 -9.61 -17.23 -29.37
N ALA A 129 -8.88 -18.06 -30.12
CA ALA A 129 -7.43 -17.98 -30.17
C ALA A 129 -6.88 -16.62 -30.62
N ASP A 130 -7.56 -15.94 -31.54
CA ASP A 130 -7.10 -14.65 -32.08
C ASP A 130 -7.37 -13.51 -31.08
N GLU A 131 -8.51 -13.55 -30.38
CA GLU A 131 -8.83 -12.63 -29.28
C GLU A 131 -7.82 -12.78 -28.14
N LEU A 132 -7.48 -14.02 -27.74
CA LEU A 132 -6.50 -14.27 -26.69
C LEU A 132 -5.10 -13.77 -27.07
N ARG A 133 -4.66 -13.98 -28.32
CA ARG A 133 -3.38 -13.44 -28.80
C ARG A 133 -3.37 -11.92 -28.81
N LYS A 134 -4.49 -11.30 -29.24
CA LYS A 134 -4.61 -9.84 -29.19
C LYS A 134 -4.45 -9.32 -27.76
N VAL A 135 -5.16 -9.90 -26.78
CA VAL A 135 -5.04 -9.50 -25.38
C VAL A 135 -3.61 -9.69 -24.87
N ALA A 136 -2.94 -10.80 -25.23
CA ALA A 136 -1.54 -11.01 -24.84
C ALA A 136 -0.62 -9.88 -25.35
N ASN A 137 -0.78 -9.46 -26.62
CA ASN A 137 -0.01 -8.35 -27.18
C ASN A 137 -0.34 -7.00 -26.50
N ASP A 138 -1.62 -6.77 -26.16
CA ASP A 138 -2.03 -5.57 -25.43
C ASP A 138 -1.39 -5.55 -24.02
N MET A 139 -1.33 -6.71 -23.35
CA MET A 139 -0.66 -6.87 -22.04
C MET A 139 0.84 -6.58 -22.11
N ASP A 140 1.55 -6.97 -23.19
CA ASP A 140 2.97 -6.62 -23.37
C ASP A 140 3.17 -5.10 -23.42
N ASN A 141 2.25 -4.35 -24.06
CA ASN A 141 2.29 -2.88 -24.09
C ASN A 141 2.01 -2.27 -22.70
N ILE A 142 1.07 -2.86 -21.95
CA ILE A 142 0.77 -2.43 -20.57
C ILE A 142 1.98 -2.67 -19.66
N ASP A 143 2.62 -3.83 -19.77
CA ASP A 143 3.85 -4.15 -19.03
C ASP A 143 4.99 -3.17 -19.32
N HIS A 144 5.10 -2.73 -20.58
CA HIS A 144 6.05 -1.68 -20.95
C HIS A 144 5.75 -0.37 -20.19
N ALA A 145 4.48 0.07 -20.17
CA ALA A 145 4.08 1.29 -19.46
C ALA A 145 4.30 1.17 -17.95
N VAL A 146 3.99 0.02 -17.35
CA VAL A 146 4.26 -0.27 -15.93
C VAL A 146 5.76 -0.20 -15.65
N THR A 147 6.60 -0.83 -16.50
CA THR A 147 8.06 -0.84 -16.35
C THR A 147 8.62 0.58 -16.36
N GLU A 148 8.11 1.48 -17.22
CA GLU A 148 8.55 2.89 -17.27
C GLU A 148 8.37 3.60 -15.92
N SER A 149 7.34 3.29 -15.15
CA SER A 149 7.11 3.91 -13.86
C SER A 149 8.22 3.63 -12.84
N TYR A 150 8.93 2.51 -12.98
CA TYR A 150 10.04 2.15 -12.09
C TYR A 150 11.40 2.64 -12.60
N THR A 151 11.54 2.87 -13.91
CA THR A 151 12.84 3.12 -14.57
C THR A 151 13.57 4.32 -13.98
N GLY A 152 12.86 5.35 -13.56
CA GLY A 152 13.46 6.56 -12.98
C GLY A 152 14.15 6.36 -11.62
N ARG A 153 13.86 5.28 -10.92
CA ARG A 153 14.40 4.99 -9.58
C ARG A 153 15.28 3.75 -9.54
N PHE A 154 15.04 2.80 -10.44
CA PHE A 154 15.73 1.50 -10.42
C PHE A 154 17.24 1.66 -10.62
N LYS A 155 18.03 1.03 -9.75
CA LYS A 155 19.50 1.03 -9.75
C LYS A 155 20.05 -0.23 -10.43
N GLY A 156 19.70 -0.45 -11.68
CA GLY A 156 20.15 -1.62 -12.45
C GLY A 156 19.81 -1.43 -13.92
N GLU A 157 20.13 -2.44 -14.72
CA GLU A 157 19.78 -2.44 -16.12
C GLU A 157 18.29 -2.73 -16.32
N ARG A 158 17.70 -2.16 -17.38
CA ARG A 158 16.26 -2.35 -17.69
C ARG A 158 15.88 -3.84 -17.78
N GLU A 159 16.75 -4.68 -18.30
CA GLU A 159 16.50 -6.12 -18.41
C GLU A 159 16.36 -6.79 -17.02
N GLU A 160 17.12 -6.34 -16.03
CA GLU A 160 17.02 -6.84 -14.66
C GLU A 160 15.66 -6.44 -14.04
N LEU A 161 15.20 -5.21 -14.28
CA LEU A 161 13.88 -4.76 -13.83
C LEU A 161 12.75 -5.59 -14.47
N VAL A 162 12.80 -5.83 -15.77
CA VAL A 162 11.82 -6.67 -16.47
C VAL A 162 11.82 -8.10 -15.90
N ASN A 163 12.98 -8.64 -15.56
CA ASN A 163 13.09 -9.94 -14.92
C ASN A 163 12.54 -9.98 -13.50
N LEU A 164 12.74 -8.92 -12.70
CA LEU A 164 12.13 -8.79 -11.37
C LEU A 164 10.60 -8.75 -11.46
N LEU A 165 10.04 -7.94 -12.36
CA LEU A 165 8.59 -7.87 -12.59
C LEU A 165 8.03 -9.24 -13.05
N ALA A 166 8.75 -9.99 -13.88
CA ALA A 166 8.32 -11.29 -14.35
C ALA A 166 8.33 -12.40 -13.28
N LYS A 167 9.11 -12.22 -12.20
CA LYS A 167 9.18 -13.17 -11.07
C LYS A 167 8.06 -12.98 -10.05
N GLU A 168 7.34 -11.86 -10.07
CA GLU A 168 6.36 -11.51 -9.03
C GLU A 168 7.01 -11.45 -7.64
N ASP A 169 8.09 -10.69 -7.50
CA ASP A 169 8.91 -10.70 -6.29
C ASP A 169 8.29 -9.87 -5.15
N TRP A 170 8.40 -10.44 -3.96
CA TRP A 170 8.15 -9.76 -2.68
C TRP A 170 9.49 -9.25 -2.14
N ILE A 171 9.63 -7.94 -2.08
CA ILE A 171 10.90 -7.26 -1.85
C ILE A 171 10.93 -6.70 -0.44
N THR A 172 11.96 -7.04 0.35
CA THR A 172 12.18 -6.50 1.70
C THR A 172 12.58 -5.02 1.65
N ALA A 173 12.50 -4.31 2.77
CA ALA A 173 12.94 -2.92 2.83
C ALA A 173 14.43 -2.76 2.46
N GLU A 174 15.30 -3.70 2.87
CA GLU A 174 16.72 -3.73 2.53
C GLU A 174 16.96 -3.92 1.02
N ASP A 175 16.23 -4.85 0.41
CA ASP A 175 16.34 -5.09 -1.03
C ASP A 175 15.75 -3.93 -1.82
N CYS A 176 14.68 -3.27 -1.31
CA CYS A 176 14.14 -2.05 -1.91
C CYS A 176 15.19 -0.93 -1.95
N VAL A 177 15.98 -0.75 -0.89
CA VAL A 177 17.09 0.23 -0.90
C VAL A 177 18.15 -0.15 -1.93
N THR A 178 18.47 -1.43 -2.03
CA THR A 178 19.46 -1.95 -2.99
C THR A 178 19.03 -1.69 -4.43
N HIS A 179 17.75 -1.94 -4.74
CA HIS A 179 17.18 -1.73 -6.07
C HIS A 179 16.80 -0.27 -6.37
N GLY A 180 16.82 0.64 -5.37
CA GLY A 180 16.43 2.04 -5.53
C GLY A 180 14.91 2.28 -5.39
N PHE A 181 14.15 1.28 -4.97
CA PHE A 181 12.71 1.38 -4.70
C PHE A 181 12.40 2.01 -3.33
N CYS A 182 13.41 2.21 -2.50
CA CYS A 182 13.35 2.88 -1.22
C CYS A 182 14.63 3.69 -1.00
N ASP A 183 14.52 4.85 -0.34
CA ASP A 183 15.66 5.71 -0.03
C ASP A 183 16.14 5.50 1.41
N LYS A 184 15.21 5.30 2.35
CA LYS A 184 15.50 5.19 3.78
C LYS A 184 14.71 4.06 4.43
N ILE A 185 15.38 3.29 5.26
CA ILE A 185 14.70 2.41 6.22
C ILE A 185 14.43 3.26 7.46
N ALA A 186 13.13 3.41 7.80
CA ALA A 186 12.75 4.07 9.04
C ALA A 186 13.29 3.25 10.23
N ASP A 187 14.01 3.91 11.11
CA ASP A 187 14.30 3.33 12.43
C ASP A 187 12.97 3.04 13.14
N ALA A 188 12.95 1.97 13.93
CA ALA A 188 11.77 1.69 14.74
C ALA A 188 11.44 2.96 15.54
N VAL A 189 10.31 3.58 15.26
CA VAL A 189 9.83 4.71 16.04
C VAL A 189 9.78 4.22 17.47
N ALA A 190 10.59 4.82 18.36
CA ALA A 190 10.46 4.55 19.78
C ALA A 190 8.98 4.78 20.11
N PRO A 191 8.30 3.83 20.76
CA PRO A 191 6.89 4.02 21.10
C PRO A 191 6.78 5.37 21.79
N GLU A 192 5.84 6.19 21.33
CA GLU A 192 5.55 7.45 22.02
C GLU A 192 5.45 7.17 23.50
N PRO A 193 6.00 8.03 24.38
CA PRO A 193 5.91 7.82 25.81
C PRO A 193 4.44 7.60 26.13
N VAL A 194 4.12 6.40 26.59
CA VAL A 194 2.76 6.07 27.00
C VAL A 194 2.42 7.10 28.08
N ASP A 195 1.38 7.89 27.85
CA ASP A 195 0.87 8.80 28.88
C ASP A 195 0.63 7.95 30.14
N ASP A 196 1.43 8.16 31.17
CA ASP A 196 1.35 7.41 32.44
C ASP A 196 -0.03 7.48 33.09
N ASN A 197 -0.91 8.38 32.60
CA ASN A 197 -2.31 8.49 33.00
C ASN A 197 -3.25 7.54 32.22
N VAL A 198 -2.76 6.84 31.17
CA VAL A 198 -3.57 5.84 30.46
C VAL A 198 -3.70 4.58 31.31
N THR A 199 -4.78 4.48 32.03
CA THR A 199 -5.10 3.28 32.81
C THR A 199 -5.80 2.24 31.95
N VAL A 200 -5.70 0.95 32.34
CA VAL A 200 -6.47 -0.13 31.71
C VAL A 200 -7.98 0.16 31.75
N ALA A 201 -8.45 0.91 32.74
CA ALA A 201 -9.84 1.34 32.85
C ALA A 201 -10.22 2.36 31.75
N SER A 202 -9.38 3.36 31.49
CA SER A 202 -9.63 4.36 30.44
C SER A 202 -9.57 3.76 29.04
N LEU A 203 -8.70 2.76 28.80
CA LEU A 203 -8.67 2.02 27.54
C LEU A 203 -9.92 1.17 27.34
N ARG A 204 -10.42 0.52 28.40
CA ARG A 204 -11.67 -0.24 28.35
C ARG A 204 -12.87 0.62 28.00
N GLU A 205 -12.95 1.80 28.59
CA GLU A 205 -14.01 2.76 28.32
C GLU A 205 -13.94 3.30 26.87
N LYS A 206 -12.73 3.67 26.42
CA LYS A 206 -12.50 4.21 25.07
C LYS A 206 -12.80 3.21 23.95
N TYR A 207 -12.47 1.93 24.16
CA TYR A 207 -12.63 0.88 23.14
C TYR A 207 -13.80 -0.06 23.39
N ASN A 208 -14.63 0.23 24.40
CA ASN A 208 -15.83 -0.55 24.76
C ASN A 208 -15.57 -2.07 24.87
N PHE A 209 -14.39 -2.45 25.43
CA PHE A 209 -14.04 -3.86 25.65
C PHE A 209 -14.85 -4.43 26.80
N ASP A 210 -15.96 -5.10 26.49
CA ASP A 210 -16.68 -5.91 27.48
C ASP A 210 -15.95 -7.23 27.72
N THR A 211 -15.27 -7.32 28.87
CA THR A 211 -14.51 -8.52 29.27
C THR A 211 -15.41 -9.67 29.74
N THR A 212 -16.72 -9.47 29.86
CA THR A 212 -17.66 -10.50 30.28
C THR A 212 -17.82 -11.61 29.23
N GLU A 213 -17.78 -11.28 27.93
CA GLU A 213 -17.82 -12.27 26.85
C GLU A 213 -16.52 -13.09 26.74
N VAL A 214 -15.36 -12.46 26.95
CA VAL A 214 -14.06 -13.16 26.88
C VAL A 214 -13.92 -14.15 28.05
N ALA A 215 -14.34 -13.77 29.24
CA ALA A 215 -14.32 -14.66 30.42
C ALA A 215 -15.29 -15.83 30.27
N ALA A 216 -16.47 -15.60 29.68
CA ALA A 216 -17.45 -16.66 29.38
C ALA A 216 -16.95 -17.66 28.34
N SER A 217 -16.29 -17.14 27.28
CA SER A 217 -15.68 -17.96 26.21
C SER A 217 -14.51 -18.80 26.73
N GLN A 218 -13.62 -18.25 27.53
CA GLN A 218 -12.54 -19.00 28.17
C GLN A 218 -13.04 -20.09 29.12
N LYS A 219 -14.08 -19.81 29.92
CA LYS A 219 -14.68 -20.79 30.83
C LYS A 219 -15.30 -21.96 30.06
N ASN A 220 -15.94 -21.69 28.90
CA ASN A 220 -16.49 -22.72 28.02
C ASN A 220 -15.40 -23.58 27.35
N ILE A 221 -14.27 -22.99 26.95
CA ILE A 221 -13.13 -23.73 26.40
C ILE A 221 -12.54 -24.68 27.45
N PHE A 222 -12.32 -24.22 28.69
CA PHE A 222 -11.80 -25.07 29.78
C PHE A 222 -12.76 -26.18 30.16
N MET A 223 -14.07 -25.92 30.15
CA MET A 223 -15.09 -26.96 30.44
C MET A 223 -15.14 -28.01 29.33
N ASN A 224 -15.03 -27.62 28.07
CA ASN A 224 -15.01 -28.58 26.97
C ASN A 224 -13.75 -29.45 26.96
N ILE A 225 -12.57 -28.90 27.31
CA ILE A 225 -11.31 -29.66 27.41
C ILE A 225 -11.40 -30.68 28.58
N ALA A 226 -12.05 -30.33 29.69
CA ALA A 226 -12.23 -31.24 30.83
C ALA A 226 -13.16 -32.41 30.51
N ASN A 227 -14.13 -32.25 29.59
CA ASN A 227 -15.06 -33.30 29.16
C ASN A 227 -14.52 -34.26 28.10
N ILE A 228 -13.39 -33.93 27.44
CA ILE A 228 -12.74 -34.82 26.45
C ILE A 228 -11.82 -35.87 27.11
N LYS A 229 -11.57 -35.78 28.44
CA LYS A 229 -10.73 -36.73 29.19
C LYS A 229 -11.51 -37.76 30.02
N ARG A 230 -12.75 -38.05 29.66
CA ARG A 230 -13.51 -39.17 30.24
C ARG A 230 -13.93 -40.18 29.19
#